data_30f2f891bf63406dbee0372bd1b8bccf
#
_entry.id   30f2f891bf63406dbee0372bd1b8bccf
#
_cell.length_a   1.000
_cell.length_b   1.000
_cell.length_c   1.000
_cell.angle_alpha   90.00
_cell.angle_beta   90.00
_cell.angle_gamma   90.00
#
_symmetry.space_group_name_H-M   'P 1'
#
loop_
_entity.id
_entity.type
_entity.pdbx_description
1 polymer ?
#
loop_
_entity_poly.entity_id
_entity_poly.type
_entity_poly.pdbx_seq_one_letter_code
_entity_poly.pdbx_strand_id
1 'polypeptide(L)'
;MKKPMFRYQKFVVPVWFCIAGAVNAQESSCDPGVYVGKIGNVPITMALDPTPEKSLEERRVGSMYYRVSMVDMLLKQESMQPIWTEFDGDNKPSGRITLTCHDKQLLGEWHSLDGKKRFPVVASRSPEDEYNARRFSALKPIKTPKEPQSRSEAFPVTGPKIQGSDEPVIRGIQLFGTEPGVAKVNRLLWADLLANTESILSCSLEFRQRFGENPPALGFEQRFSHAAGPYVVVSSHSGFECGYGMRYGVEMATYRLTDGQKVDSSQWFKPELHALWKKEWRTTPLAKLVLRVGSTQMHKDDVACFEAAEYRLSDVYPSREGFVFRGIVPTPFQFCQGAVDVSLPYDRLAPFLSAEGKRAVQAIQKMPNR
;
A
#
# COMPACT_ATOMS: atom_id res chain seq x y z
N MET A 1 -111.97 5.63 -2.36
CA MET A 1 -110.82 5.44 -3.24
C MET A 1 -109.55 5.76 -2.48
N LYS A 2 -108.74 4.76 -2.07
CA LYS A 2 -107.50 4.94 -1.30
C LYS A 2 -106.35 4.72 -2.26
N LYS A 3 -105.42 5.69 -2.40
CA LYS A 3 -104.17 5.57 -3.17
C LYS A 3 -103.15 4.85 -2.33
N PRO A 4 -102.36 3.91 -2.86
CA PRO A 4 -101.27 3.31 -2.14
C PRO A 4 -100.02 4.21 -2.16
N MET A 5 -99.37 4.35 -1.00
CA MET A 5 -98.16 5.09 -0.77
C MET A 5 -96.98 4.16 -1.04
N PHE A 6 -96.23 4.43 -2.09
CA PHE A 6 -94.95 3.74 -2.35
C PHE A 6 -93.87 4.30 -1.49
N ARG A 7 -93.28 3.45 -0.59
CA ARG A 7 -92.03 3.74 0.18
C ARG A 7 -90.84 3.43 -0.66
N TYR A 8 -90.06 4.49 -1.04
CA TYR A 8 -88.71 4.29 -1.61
C TYR A 8 -87.75 3.94 -0.50
N GLN A 9 -87.23 2.73 -0.61
CA GLN A 9 -86.12 2.24 0.24
C GLN A 9 -84.81 2.64 -0.43
N LYS A 10 -84.08 3.58 0.18
CA LYS A 10 -82.75 3.99 -0.32
C LYS A 10 -81.74 2.90 0.03
N PHE A 11 -81.27 2.22 -0.99
CA PHE A 11 -80.12 1.36 -0.88
C PHE A 11 -78.87 2.23 -0.86
N VAL A 12 -78.17 2.30 0.28
CA VAL A 12 -76.84 2.90 0.41
C VAL A 12 -75.85 1.77 0.05
N VAL A 13 -75.24 1.87 -1.11
CA VAL A 13 -74.15 1.01 -1.54
C VAL A 13 -72.89 1.58 -0.93
N PRO A 14 -72.14 0.88 -0.06
CA PRO A 14 -70.84 1.36 0.42
C PRO A 14 -69.84 1.24 -0.71
N VAL A 15 -69.36 2.41 -1.22
CA VAL A 15 -68.20 2.47 -2.14
C VAL A 15 -66.97 2.24 -1.30
N TRP A 16 -66.44 1.02 -1.40
CA TRP A 16 -65.09 0.74 -0.87
C TRP A 16 -64.07 1.38 -1.81
N PHE A 17 -63.50 2.51 -1.37
CA PHE A 17 -62.31 3.05 -1.98
C PHE A 17 -61.14 2.12 -1.63
N CYS A 18 -60.75 1.23 -2.54
CA CYS A 18 -59.44 0.62 -2.53
C CYS A 18 -58.41 1.72 -2.82
N ILE A 19 -57.87 2.31 -1.77
CA ILE A 19 -56.61 3.08 -1.87
C ILE A 19 -55.54 2.02 -2.17
N ALA A 20 -55.30 1.79 -3.46
CA ALA A 20 -54.09 1.14 -3.90
C ALA A 20 -52.95 2.12 -3.54
N GLY A 21 -52.39 1.97 -2.36
CA GLY A 21 -51.15 2.61 -1.99
C GLY A 21 -50.09 2.09 -2.98
N ALA A 22 -49.77 2.92 -3.97
CA ALA A 22 -48.54 2.74 -4.71
C ALA A 22 -47.41 2.79 -3.68
N VAL A 23 -46.98 1.63 -3.18
CA VAL A 23 -45.71 1.48 -2.52
C VAL A 23 -44.70 1.82 -3.62
N ASN A 24 -44.31 3.06 -3.71
CA ASN A 24 -43.07 3.44 -4.38
C ASN A 24 -41.99 2.64 -3.64
N ALA A 25 -41.67 1.45 -4.14
CA ALA A 25 -40.44 0.80 -3.85
C ALA A 25 -39.34 1.71 -4.39
N GLN A 26 -38.97 2.71 -3.60
CA GLN A 26 -37.78 3.47 -3.79
C GLN A 26 -36.68 2.43 -3.68
N GLU A 27 -36.14 2.05 -4.84
CA GLU A 27 -34.98 1.15 -4.91
C GLU A 27 -33.93 1.76 -4.01
N SER A 28 -33.81 1.23 -2.80
CA SER A 28 -32.86 1.74 -1.83
C SER A 28 -31.47 1.39 -2.35
N SER A 29 -30.83 2.40 -2.92
CA SER A 29 -29.42 2.30 -3.25
C SER A 29 -28.68 1.88 -1.98
N CYS A 30 -27.83 0.87 -2.10
CA CYS A 30 -27.05 0.39 -0.96
C CYS A 30 -26.22 1.53 -0.39
N ASP A 31 -26.27 1.69 0.92
CA ASP A 31 -25.46 2.68 1.62
C ASP A 31 -23.97 2.39 1.39
N PRO A 32 -23.15 3.45 1.30
CA PRO A 32 -21.72 3.32 1.30
C PRO A 32 -21.21 2.61 2.54
N GLY A 33 -20.19 1.81 2.38
CA GLY A 33 -19.54 1.18 3.52
C GLY A 33 -18.93 -0.17 3.22
N VAL A 34 -18.38 -0.76 4.25
CA VAL A 34 -17.78 -2.10 4.20
C VAL A 34 -18.80 -3.14 4.63
N TYR A 35 -18.91 -4.18 3.84
CA TYR A 35 -19.80 -5.31 4.05
C TYR A 35 -19.01 -6.61 4.08
N VAL A 36 -19.33 -7.45 5.04
CA VAL A 36 -18.67 -8.73 5.25
C VAL A 36 -19.70 -9.84 5.14
N GLY A 37 -19.41 -10.84 4.33
CA GLY A 37 -20.37 -11.89 4.05
C GLY A 37 -19.81 -13.02 3.21
N LYS A 38 -20.66 -13.56 2.32
CA LYS A 38 -20.32 -14.68 1.44
C LYS A 38 -21.07 -14.63 0.11
N ILE A 39 -20.44 -15.17 -0.91
CA ILE A 39 -21.06 -15.55 -2.18
C ILE A 39 -21.11 -17.08 -2.21
N GLY A 40 -22.31 -17.65 -2.15
CA GLY A 40 -22.47 -19.09 -1.89
C GLY A 40 -21.82 -19.46 -0.56
N ASN A 41 -20.77 -20.27 -0.62
CA ASN A 41 -19.97 -20.66 0.55
C ASN A 41 -18.64 -19.93 0.67
N VAL A 42 -18.31 -19.04 -0.28
CA VAL A 42 -17.02 -18.35 -0.31
C VAL A 42 -17.10 -17.05 0.47
N PRO A 43 -16.31 -16.87 1.54
CA PRO A 43 -16.30 -15.63 2.32
C PRO A 43 -15.75 -14.47 1.51
N ILE A 44 -16.43 -13.32 1.60
CA ILE A 44 -16.04 -12.06 0.93
C ILE A 44 -15.97 -10.90 1.93
N THR A 45 -15.25 -9.87 1.53
CA THR A 45 -15.37 -8.51 2.06
C THR A 45 -15.55 -7.57 0.89
N MET A 46 -16.51 -6.66 0.99
CA MET A 46 -16.90 -5.74 -0.07
C MET A 46 -16.92 -4.31 0.48
N ALA A 47 -16.37 -3.36 -0.23
CA ALA A 47 -16.50 -1.94 0.03
C ALA A 47 -17.29 -1.30 -1.12
N LEU A 48 -18.42 -0.71 -0.80
CA LEU A 48 -19.24 0.03 -1.76
C LEU A 48 -19.05 1.52 -1.51
N ASP A 49 -18.65 2.27 -2.54
CA ASP A 49 -18.53 3.72 -2.48
C ASP A 49 -19.81 4.38 -3.00
N PRO A 50 -20.26 5.45 -2.35
CA PRO A 50 -21.50 6.14 -2.71
C PRO A 50 -21.37 7.12 -3.84
N THR A 51 -20.20 7.71 -4.00
CA THR A 51 -20.02 8.92 -4.81
C THR A 51 -18.80 8.82 -5.70
N PRO A 52 -18.99 8.57 -7.00
CA PRO A 52 -17.95 8.93 -7.93
C PRO A 52 -17.74 10.46 -7.86
N GLU A 53 -16.48 10.91 -7.80
CA GLU A 53 -16.19 12.31 -8.10
C GLU A 53 -16.90 12.65 -9.42
N LYS A 54 -17.51 13.82 -9.50
CA LYS A 54 -18.44 14.32 -10.55
C LYS A 54 -17.99 14.14 -12.02
N SER A 55 -16.80 13.60 -12.26
CA SER A 55 -16.23 13.40 -13.60
C SER A 55 -16.47 12.02 -14.21
N LEU A 56 -16.92 11.05 -13.44
CA LEU A 56 -17.19 9.71 -13.95
C LEU A 56 -18.71 9.48 -13.95
N GLU A 57 -19.34 9.84 -15.07
CA GLU A 57 -20.71 9.49 -15.49
C GLU A 57 -21.49 8.61 -14.48
N GLU A 58 -22.02 9.22 -13.39
CA GLU A 58 -23.01 8.66 -12.46
C GLU A 58 -22.87 7.17 -12.06
N ARG A 59 -21.69 6.54 -12.29
CA ARG A 59 -21.45 5.13 -12.01
C ARG A 59 -20.82 4.97 -10.62
N ARG A 60 -21.45 4.17 -9.80
CA ARG A 60 -20.88 3.78 -8.51
C ARG A 60 -19.79 2.75 -8.71
N VAL A 61 -18.76 2.89 -7.89
CA VAL A 61 -17.61 2.00 -7.88
C VAL A 61 -17.52 1.33 -6.52
N GLY A 62 -17.04 0.12 -6.50
CA GLY A 62 -16.77 -0.64 -5.28
C GLY A 62 -15.55 -1.52 -5.45
N SER A 63 -15.12 -2.10 -4.37
CA SER A 63 -14.08 -3.10 -4.34
C SER A 63 -14.55 -4.31 -3.55
N MET A 64 -14.10 -5.47 -3.93
CA MET A 64 -14.39 -6.72 -3.22
C MET A 64 -13.15 -7.61 -3.23
N TYR A 65 -13.01 -8.45 -2.25
CA TYR A 65 -12.07 -9.57 -2.33
C TYR A 65 -12.66 -10.84 -1.74
N TYR A 66 -12.27 -11.95 -2.33
CA TYR A 66 -12.51 -13.26 -1.76
C TYR A 66 -11.48 -13.53 -0.69
N ARG A 67 -11.92 -13.83 0.54
CA ARG A 67 -11.01 -14.03 1.68
C ARG A 67 -10.00 -15.15 1.49
N VAL A 68 -10.29 -16.09 0.60
CA VAL A 68 -9.40 -17.20 0.28
C VAL A 68 -8.21 -16.76 -0.54
N SER A 69 -8.41 -15.86 -1.51
CA SER A 69 -7.36 -15.39 -2.43
C SER A 69 -6.76 -14.05 -2.00
N MET A 70 -7.52 -13.23 -1.25
CA MET A 70 -7.16 -11.86 -0.86
C MET A 70 -6.87 -10.91 -2.04
N VAL A 71 -7.29 -11.29 -3.25
CA VAL A 71 -7.14 -10.51 -4.47
C VAL A 71 -8.30 -9.54 -4.59
N ASP A 72 -8.00 -8.26 -4.77
CA ASP A 72 -9.02 -7.25 -5.02
C ASP A 72 -9.68 -7.45 -6.38
N MET A 73 -10.99 -7.32 -6.37
CA MET A 73 -11.85 -7.28 -7.54
C MET A 73 -12.49 -5.90 -7.60
N LEU A 74 -12.50 -5.29 -8.77
CA LEU A 74 -13.18 -4.03 -8.97
C LEU A 74 -14.67 -4.30 -9.23
N LEU A 75 -15.53 -3.52 -8.62
CA LEU A 75 -16.99 -3.54 -8.86
C LEU A 75 -17.41 -2.24 -9.53
N LYS A 76 -18.12 -2.35 -10.65
CA LYS A 76 -18.74 -1.19 -11.32
C LYS A 76 -20.24 -1.40 -11.42
N GLN A 77 -21.01 -0.43 -10.94
CA GLN A 77 -22.46 -0.47 -11.08
C GLN A 77 -22.86 -0.18 -12.53
N GLU A 78 -23.76 -0.97 -13.08
CA GLU A 78 -24.31 -0.77 -14.40
C GLU A 78 -25.48 0.24 -14.33
N SER A 79 -25.22 1.51 -14.62
CA SER A 79 -26.22 2.58 -14.52
C SER A 79 -26.85 2.70 -13.12
N MET A 80 -28.08 3.16 -13.01
CA MET A 80 -28.85 3.24 -11.75
C MET A 80 -29.45 1.89 -11.31
N GLN A 81 -29.13 0.80 -12.01
CA GLN A 81 -29.65 -0.52 -11.67
C GLN A 81 -28.86 -1.14 -10.50
N PRO A 82 -29.48 -2.03 -9.72
CA PRO A 82 -28.80 -2.73 -8.62
C PRO A 82 -27.81 -3.83 -9.10
N ILE A 83 -27.32 -3.71 -10.33
CA ILE A 83 -26.43 -4.67 -10.98
C ILE A 83 -25.01 -4.14 -10.99
N TRP A 84 -24.10 -4.94 -10.49
CA TRP A 84 -22.67 -4.66 -10.43
C TRP A 84 -21.91 -5.67 -11.28
N THR A 85 -21.04 -5.19 -12.15
CA THR A 85 -20.11 -6.07 -12.87
C THR A 85 -18.83 -6.17 -12.06
N GLU A 86 -18.42 -7.39 -11.78
CA GLU A 86 -17.15 -7.75 -11.14
C GLU A 86 -16.06 -7.82 -12.22
N PHE A 87 -14.94 -7.17 -11.96
CA PHE A 87 -13.76 -7.21 -12.82
C PHE A 87 -12.61 -7.83 -12.04
N ASP A 88 -11.91 -8.75 -12.70
CA ASP A 88 -10.71 -9.35 -12.16
C ASP A 88 -9.54 -8.35 -12.15
N GLY A 89 -8.41 -8.85 -11.69
CA GLY A 89 -7.20 -8.08 -11.65
C GLY A 89 -6.74 -7.53 -12.99
N ASP A 90 -7.04 -8.15 -14.12
CA ASP A 90 -6.70 -7.69 -15.48
C ASP A 90 -7.74 -6.73 -16.07
N ASN A 91 -8.64 -6.19 -15.25
CA ASN A 91 -9.81 -5.41 -15.69
C ASN A 91 -10.72 -6.15 -16.66
N LYS A 92 -10.75 -7.52 -16.61
CA LYS A 92 -11.69 -8.32 -17.39
C LYS A 92 -12.90 -8.61 -16.55
N PRO A 93 -14.11 -8.51 -17.12
CA PRO A 93 -15.32 -8.92 -16.40
C PRO A 93 -15.21 -10.39 -16.00
N SER A 94 -15.55 -10.72 -14.76
CA SER A 94 -15.50 -12.07 -14.19
C SER A 94 -16.87 -12.56 -13.74
N GLY A 95 -17.79 -11.65 -13.41
CA GLY A 95 -19.13 -11.97 -12.98
C GLY A 95 -20.04 -10.75 -12.90
N ARG A 96 -21.30 -11.00 -12.54
CA ARG A 96 -22.29 -9.96 -12.26
C ARG A 96 -22.95 -10.23 -10.91
N ILE A 97 -23.20 -9.18 -10.16
CA ILE A 97 -23.82 -9.24 -8.85
C ILE A 97 -25.04 -8.34 -8.86
N THR A 98 -26.21 -8.90 -8.62
CA THR A 98 -27.42 -8.10 -8.33
C THR A 98 -27.51 -7.93 -6.82
N LEU A 99 -27.56 -6.70 -6.32
CA LEU A 99 -27.61 -6.39 -4.89
C LEU A 99 -28.87 -5.63 -4.55
N THR A 100 -29.52 -6.05 -3.49
CA THR A 100 -30.59 -5.32 -2.80
C THR A 100 -30.17 -5.08 -1.37
N CYS A 101 -30.50 -3.89 -0.86
CA CYS A 101 -30.15 -3.49 0.49
C CYS A 101 -31.37 -3.49 1.39
N HIS A 102 -31.23 -4.16 2.52
CA HIS A 102 -32.25 -4.21 3.55
C HIS A 102 -31.59 -3.86 4.87
N ASP A 103 -31.84 -2.64 5.36
CA ASP A 103 -31.18 -2.08 6.55
C ASP A 103 -29.64 -2.12 6.42
N LYS A 104 -28.99 -2.95 7.24
CA LYS A 104 -27.54 -3.14 7.27
C LYS A 104 -27.07 -4.40 6.51
N GLN A 105 -27.96 -5.01 5.72
CA GLN A 105 -27.65 -6.22 4.97
C GLN A 105 -27.65 -5.99 3.47
N LEU A 106 -26.72 -6.62 2.79
CA LEU A 106 -26.73 -6.82 1.36
C LEU A 106 -27.22 -8.22 1.08
N LEU A 107 -28.27 -8.30 0.29
CA LEU A 107 -28.81 -9.55 -0.23
C LEU A 107 -28.74 -9.51 -1.74
N GLY A 108 -28.48 -10.64 -2.37
CA GLY A 108 -28.44 -10.66 -3.82
C GLY A 108 -28.02 -12.00 -4.41
N GLU A 109 -27.63 -11.95 -5.66
CA GLU A 109 -27.19 -13.10 -6.42
C GLU A 109 -25.99 -12.76 -7.30
N TRP A 110 -24.99 -13.60 -7.28
CA TRP A 110 -23.85 -13.56 -8.19
C TRP A 110 -24.08 -14.54 -9.34
N HIS A 111 -23.78 -14.09 -10.56
CA HIS A 111 -23.88 -14.88 -11.78
C HIS A 111 -22.53 -14.91 -12.51
N SER A 112 -22.15 -16.08 -13.04
CA SER A 112 -21.08 -16.12 -14.03
C SER A 112 -21.52 -15.41 -15.32
N LEU A 113 -20.56 -14.91 -16.11
CA LEU A 113 -20.84 -14.18 -17.37
C LEU A 113 -21.65 -15.02 -18.36
N ASP A 114 -21.45 -16.32 -18.39
CA ASP A 114 -22.18 -17.27 -19.23
C ASP A 114 -23.55 -17.68 -18.64
N GLY A 115 -23.90 -17.15 -17.47
CA GLY A 115 -25.15 -17.40 -16.77
C GLY A 115 -25.34 -18.82 -16.20
N LYS A 116 -24.33 -19.70 -16.33
CA LYS A 116 -24.45 -21.10 -15.91
C LYS A 116 -24.33 -21.31 -14.41
N LYS A 117 -23.61 -20.43 -13.73
CA LYS A 117 -23.41 -20.49 -12.28
C LYS A 117 -24.15 -19.35 -11.61
N ARG A 118 -24.84 -19.66 -10.51
CA ARG A 118 -25.56 -18.70 -9.68
C ARG A 118 -25.29 -19.00 -8.22
N PHE A 119 -24.97 -17.98 -7.45
CA PHE A 119 -24.72 -18.14 -6.02
C PHE A 119 -25.39 -17.00 -5.24
N PRO A 120 -26.06 -17.28 -4.13
CA PRO A 120 -26.63 -16.26 -3.28
C PRO A 120 -25.51 -15.40 -2.67
N VAL A 121 -25.77 -14.10 -2.58
CA VAL A 121 -24.92 -13.11 -1.89
C VAL A 121 -25.63 -12.70 -0.62
N VAL A 122 -24.94 -12.84 0.50
CA VAL A 122 -25.41 -12.38 1.81
C VAL A 122 -24.23 -11.72 2.52
N ALA A 123 -24.37 -10.42 2.84
CA ALA A 123 -23.36 -9.70 3.58
C ALA A 123 -24.00 -8.73 4.56
N SER A 124 -23.30 -8.39 5.63
CA SER A 124 -23.73 -7.43 6.64
C SER A 124 -22.75 -6.28 6.73
N ARG A 125 -23.26 -5.08 7.00
CA ARG A 125 -22.43 -3.90 7.18
C ARG A 125 -21.47 -4.08 8.36
N SER A 126 -20.25 -3.67 8.16
CA SER A 126 -19.14 -3.73 9.11
C SER A 126 -18.52 -2.35 9.29
N PRO A 127 -17.72 -2.10 10.34
CA PRO A 127 -16.92 -0.88 10.45
C PRO A 127 -16.05 -0.64 9.21
N GLU A 128 -15.90 0.61 8.79
CA GLU A 128 -15.24 0.98 7.52
C GLU A 128 -13.77 0.56 7.45
N ASP A 129 -13.08 0.55 8.58
CA ASP A 129 -11.68 0.14 8.72
C ASP A 129 -11.45 -1.37 8.55
N GLU A 130 -12.51 -2.18 8.58
CA GLU A 130 -12.38 -3.63 8.43
C GLU A 130 -11.99 -4.10 7.03
N TYR A 131 -12.15 -3.31 5.97
CA TYR A 131 -11.83 -3.79 4.62
C TYR A 131 -10.38 -4.25 4.49
N ASN A 132 -9.44 -3.41 4.87
CA ASN A 132 -8.01 -3.75 4.82
C ASN A 132 -7.51 -4.43 6.08
N ALA A 133 -8.09 -4.17 7.26
CA ALA A 133 -7.65 -4.76 8.52
C ALA A 133 -7.64 -6.29 8.49
N ARG A 134 -8.65 -6.92 7.90
CA ARG A 134 -8.71 -8.38 7.75
C ARG A 134 -7.68 -8.93 6.77
N ARG A 135 -7.43 -8.22 5.67
CA ARG A 135 -6.36 -8.58 4.71
C ARG A 135 -5.01 -8.49 5.39
N PHE A 136 -4.81 -7.40 6.13
CA PHE A 136 -3.60 -7.15 6.87
C PHE A 136 -3.32 -8.22 7.94
N SER A 137 -4.34 -8.56 8.75
CA SER A 137 -4.20 -9.60 9.79
C SER A 137 -3.95 -11.01 9.23
N ALA A 138 -4.25 -11.23 7.96
CA ALA A 138 -4.04 -12.51 7.28
C ALA A 138 -2.71 -12.62 6.54
N LEU A 139 -1.91 -11.54 6.51
CA LEU A 139 -0.60 -11.55 5.87
C LEU A 139 0.34 -12.55 6.57
N LYS A 140 0.87 -13.46 5.78
CA LYS A 140 1.82 -14.48 6.24
C LYS A 140 2.89 -14.69 5.19
N PRO A 141 4.10 -15.05 5.57
CA PRO A 141 5.08 -15.54 4.60
C PRO A 141 4.52 -16.73 3.83
N ILE A 142 4.58 -16.69 2.50
CA ILE A 142 4.17 -17.83 1.65
C ILE A 142 5.13 -19.00 1.87
N LYS A 143 6.40 -18.66 2.07
CA LYS A 143 7.46 -19.62 2.32
C LYS A 143 8.37 -19.04 3.37
N THR A 144 8.50 -19.70 4.50
CA THR A 144 9.48 -19.33 5.50
C THR A 144 10.85 -19.71 4.98
N PRO A 145 11.83 -18.80 4.96
CA PRO A 145 13.19 -19.11 4.58
C PRO A 145 13.73 -20.24 5.46
N LYS A 146 14.36 -21.25 4.85
CA LYS A 146 15.12 -22.26 5.57
C LYS A 146 16.52 -21.69 5.78
N GLU A 147 17.24 -22.18 6.79
CA GLU A 147 18.62 -21.75 7.04
C GLU A 147 19.43 -21.68 5.73
N PRO A 148 19.90 -20.51 5.35
CA PRO A 148 20.46 -20.29 4.03
C PRO A 148 22.00 -20.36 4.03
N GLN A 149 22.52 -20.49 2.84
CA GLN A 149 23.93 -20.31 2.58
C GLN A 149 24.38 -18.84 2.58
N SER A 150 23.43 -17.90 2.66
CA SER A 150 23.66 -16.46 2.63
C SER A 150 23.20 -15.77 3.91
N ARG A 151 23.66 -14.54 4.16
CA ARG A 151 23.32 -13.74 5.34
C ARG A 151 21.88 -13.23 5.36
N SER A 152 21.21 -13.30 4.24
CA SER A 152 19.81 -12.88 4.09
C SER A 152 19.12 -13.70 3.01
N GLU A 153 17.81 -13.86 3.14
CA GLU A 153 16.96 -14.46 2.13
C GLU A 153 15.70 -13.64 1.98
N ALA A 154 15.32 -13.36 0.73
CA ALA A 154 14.05 -12.74 0.40
C ALA A 154 12.93 -13.79 0.44
N PHE A 155 11.78 -13.39 0.96
CA PHE A 155 10.60 -14.24 0.99
C PHE A 155 9.35 -13.49 0.50
N PRO A 156 8.50 -14.14 -0.28
CA PRO A 156 7.22 -13.59 -0.67
C PRO A 156 6.22 -13.63 0.50
N VAL A 157 5.36 -12.63 0.56
CA VAL A 157 4.28 -12.54 1.55
C VAL A 157 2.95 -12.78 0.85
N THR A 158 2.02 -13.48 1.49
CA THR A 158 0.63 -13.51 1.03
C THR A 158 0.09 -12.10 1.09
N GLY A 159 -0.16 -11.52 -0.05
CA GLY A 159 -0.71 -10.19 -0.21
C GLY A 159 -1.68 -10.16 -1.37
N PRO A 160 -2.27 -9.03 -1.65
CA PRO A 160 -3.06 -8.88 -2.86
C PRO A 160 -2.15 -9.24 -4.03
N LYS A 161 -2.52 -10.29 -4.76
CA LYS A 161 -1.99 -10.45 -6.11
C LYS A 161 -2.48 -9.23 -6.88
N ILE A 162 -1.56 -8.34 -7.19
CA ILE A 162 -1.83 -7.28 -8.14
C ILE A 162 -1.54 -7.90 -9.48
N GLN A 163 -2.59 -7.97 -10.22
CA GLN A 163 -2.73 -8.23 -11.64
C GLN A 163 -1.53 -8.73 -12.43
N GLY A 164 -1.75 -9.80 -13.16
CA GLY A 164 -0.98 -10.19 -14.34
C GLY A 164 0.42 -10.72 -14.11
N SER A 165 0.94 -10.69 -12.90
CA SER A 165 2.22 -11.32 -12.57
C SER A 165 2.02 -12.50 -11.64
N ASP A 166 2.61 -13.62 -11.99
CA ASP A 166 2.73 -14.78 -11.10
C ASP A 166 3.65 -14.49 -9.89
N GLU A 167 4.30 -13.32 -9.87
CA GLU A 167 5.20 -12.92 -8.81
C GLU A 167 4.49 -12.13 -7.71
N PRO A 168 4.79 -12.44 -6.44
CA PRO A 168 4.26 -11.67 -5.32
C PRO A 168 4.84 -10.25 -5.33
N VAL A 169 3.96 -9.27 -5.24
CA VAL A 169 4.29 -7.84 -5.27
C VAL A 169 4.91 -7.38 -3.96
N ILE A 170 4.69 -8.15 -2.87
CA ILE A 170 5.21 -7.84 -1.54
C ILE A 170 6.25 -8.88 -1.16
N ARG A 171 7.47 -8.42 -0.97
CA ARG A 171 8.62 -9.25 -0.57
C ARG A 171 9.30 -8.67 0.65
N GLY A 172 9.43 -9.50 1.68
CA GLY A 172 10.26 -9.22 2.85
C GLY A 172 11.62 -9.90 2.77
N ILE A 173 12.51 -9.55 3.68
CA ILE A 173 13.76 -10.26 3.90
C ILE A 173 13.86 -10.77 5.33
N GLN A 174 14.57 -11.85 5.51
CA GLN A 174 15.02 -12.35 6.80
C GLN A 174 16.54 -12.36 6.82
N LEU A 175 17.11 -11.80 7.89
CA LEU A 175 18.54 -11.85 8.14
C LEU A 175 18.86 -13.08 8.99
N PHE A 176 20.04 -13.63 8.76
CA PHE A 176 20.60 -14.76 9.49
C PHE A 176 21.94 -14.37 10.10
N GLY A 177 22.23 -14.91 11.24
CA GLY A 177 23.46 -14.66 11.97
C GLY A 177 23.32 -15.01 13.45
N THR A 178 24.46 -15.11 14.13
CA THR A 178 24.54 -15.40 15.57
C THR A 178 24.57 -14.14 16.43
N GLU A 179 24.56 -12.97 15.82
CA GLU A 179 24.61 -11.70 16.52
C GLU A 179 23.32 -11.48 17.34
N PRO A 180 23.43 -11.00 18.59
CA PRO A 180 22.28 -10.91 19.50
C PRO A 180 21.12 -10.07 18.98
N GLY A 181 21.39 -9.09 18.13
CA GLY A 181 20.39 -8.17 17.60
C GLY A 181 19.62 -8.68 16.37
N VAL A 182 20.06 -9.76 15.71
CA VAL A 182 19.47 -10.27 14.46
C VAL A 182 17.95 -10.51 14.60
N ALA A 183 17.53 -11.19 15.66
CA ALA A 183 16.12 -11.46 15.90
C ALA A 183 15.28 -10.18 16.08
N LYS A 184 15.86 -9.13 16.67
CA LYS A 184 15.18 -7.84 16.81
C LYS A 184 15.10 -7.09 15.49
N VAL A 185 16.17 -7.12 14.68
CA VAL A 185 16.16 -6.54 13.33
C VAL A 185 15.09 -7.20 12.49
N ASN A 186 14.98 -8.54 12.49
CA ASN A 186 13.95 -9.25 11.76
C ASN A 186 12.53 -8.83 12.18
N ARG A 187 12.29 -8.58 13.47
CA ARG A 187 11.01 -8.04 13.93
C ARG A 187 10.72 -6.64 13.41
N LEU A 188 11.73 -5.76 13.36
CA LEU A 188 11.60 -4.40 12.81
C LEU A 188 11.35 -4.45 11.30
N LEU A 189 12.06 -5.28 10.57
CA LEU A 189 11.84 -5.47 9.13
C LEU A 189 10.44 -6.00 8.83
N TRP A 190 9.97 -6.95 9.64
CA TRP A 190 8.59 -7.44 9.51
C TRP A 190 7.55 -6.36 9.80
N ALA A 191 7.73 -5.56 10.86
CA ALA A 191 6.84 -4.46 11.19
C ALA A 191 6.80 -3.38 10.08
N ASP A 192 7.97 -3.04 9.53
CA ASP A 192 8.09 -2.12 8.40
C ASP A 192 7.40 -2.66 7.14
N LEU A 193 7.59 -3.94 6.82
CA LEU A 193 6.91 -4.62 5.73
C LEU A 193 5.38 -4.55 5.88
N LEU A 194 4.86 -4.80 7.08
CA LEU A 194 3.44 -4.73 7.36
C LEU A 194 2.89 -3.31 7.18
N ALA A 195 3.57 -2.31 7.72
CA ALA A 195 3.12 -0.91 7.61
C ALA A 195 3.10 -0.42 6.15
N ASN A 196 4.11 -0.78 5.36
CA ASN A 196 4.14 -0.45 3.93
C ASN A 196 3.06 -1.22 3.14
N THR A 197 2.80 -2.48 3.51
CA THR A 197 1.72 -3.26 2.90
C THR A 197 0.35 -2.63 3.17
N GLU A 198 0.10 -2.14 4.38
CA GLU A 198 -1.14 -1.43 4.72
C GLU A 198 -1.30 -0.17 3.86
N SER A 199 -0.24 0.61 3.72
CA SER A 199 -0.23 1.81 2.87
C SER A 199 -0.55 1.46 1.40
N ILE A 200 0.01 0.38 0.87
CA ILE A 200 -0.27 -0.08 -0.49
C ILE A 200 -1.72 -0.52 -0.66
N LEU A 201 -2.25 -1.27 0.30
CA LEU A 201 -3.65 -1.72 0.26
C LEU A 201 -4.63 -0.55 0.32
N SER A 202 -4.36 0.43 1.16
CA SER A 202 -5.17 1.64 1.28
C SER A 202 -5.11 2.48 0.00
N CYS A 203 -3.92 2.66 -0.56
CA CYS A 203 -3.70 3.34 -1.83
C CYS A 203 -4.44 2.65 -2.98
N SER A 204 -4.39 1.32 -3.04
CA SER A 204 -5.09 0.52 -4.04
C SER A 204 -6.61 0.69 -3.98
N LEU A 205 -7.17 0.73 -2.77
CA LEU A 205 -8.60 0.98 -2.57
C LEU A 205 -8.99 2.38 -3.03
N GLU A 206 -8.25 3.41 -2.58
CA GLU A 206 -8.48 4.81 -2.95
C GLU A 206 -8.43 5.01 -4.47
N PHE A 207 -7.43 4.41 -5.13
CA PHE A 207 -7.30 4.50 -6.59
C PHE A 207 -8.53 3.93 -7.30
N ARG A 208 -9.02 2.76 -6.88
CA ARG A 208 -10.24 2.15 -7.48
C ARG A 208 -11.47 3.01 -7.25
N GLN A 209 -11.64 3.51 -6.04
CA GLN A 209 -12.77 4.37 -5.70
C GLN A 209 -12.77 5.64 -6.55
N ARG A 210 -11.60 6.22 -6.78
CA ARG A 210 -11.46 7.48 -7.50
C ARG A 210 -11.55 7.33 -9.02
N PHE A 211 -10.89 6.33 -9.59
CA PHE A 211 -10.74 6.19 -11.04
C PHE A 211 -11.62 5.10 -11.64
N GLY A 212 -12.22 4.25 -10.83
CA GLY A 212 -12.99 3.12 -11.33
C GLY A 212 -12.14 2.09 -12.08
N GLU A 213 -10.85 2.04 -11.80
CA GLU A 213 -9.87 1.15 -12.43
C GLU A 213 -8.98 0.51 -11.39
N ASN A 214 -8.34 -0.59 -11.75
CA ASN A 214 -7.29 -1.13 -10.90
C ASN A 214 -6.02 -0.29 -11.03
N PRO A 215 -5.30 -0.03 -9.93
CA PRO A 215 -4.06 0.72 -10.01
C PRO A 215 -3.02 -0.02 -10.84
N PRO A 216 -2.18 0.69 -11.59
CA PRO A 216 -1.01 0.09 -12.20
C PRO A 216 -0.06 -0.44 -11.12
N ALA A 217 0.91 -1.23 -11.50
CA ALA A 217 1.80 -1.99 -10.62
C ALA A 217 2.06 -1.35 -9.25
N LEU A 218 1.61 -2.03 -8.19
CA LEU A 218 1.89 -1.68 -6.79
C LEU A 218 2.83 -2.72 -6.22
N GLY A 219 3.86 -2.30 -5.48
CA GLY A 219 4.78 -3.24 -4.88
C GLY A 219 5.60 -2.65 -3.74
N PHE A 220 6.01 -3.54 -2.86
CA PHE A 220 6.97 -3.25 -1.81
C PHE A 220 7.95 -4.41 -1.69
N GLU A 221 9.23 -4.09 -1.73
CA GLU A 221 10.28 -5.09 -1.62
C GLU A 221 11.38 -4.60 -0.70
N GLN A 222 11.73 -5.41 0.29
CA GLN A 222 12.93 -5.23 1.08
C GLN A 222 14.06 -6.04 0.47
N ARG A 223 15.25 -5.45 0.40
CA ARG A 223 16.47 -6.09 -0.08
C ARG A 223 17.61 -5.88 0.89
N PHE A 224 18.37 -6.92 1.12
CA PHE A 224 19.67 -6.77 1.77
C PHE A 224 20.62 -6.07 0.80
N SER A 225 21.12 -4.91 1.19
CA SER A 225 22.09 -4.17 0.39
C SER A 225 23.51 -4.69 0.68
N HIS A 226 23.97 -4.54 1.90
CA HIS A 226 25.30 -5.01 2.31
C HIS A 226 25.45 -4.99 3.84
N ALA A 227 26.60 -5.46 4.31
CA ALA A 227 27.03 -5.33 5.70
C ALA A 227 28.32 -4.52 5.80
N ALA A 228 28.42 -3.72 6.86
CA ALA A 228 29.59 -2.92 7.19
C ALA A 228 29.92 -3.08 8.69
N GLY A 229 30.86 -3.95 9.02
CA GLY A 229 31.16 -4.31 10.39
C GLY A 229 29.96 -4.83 11.17
N PRO A 230 29.58 -4.21 12.30
CA PRO A 230 28.42 -4.60 13.09
C PRO A 230 27.10 -4.08 12.54
N TYR A 231 27.10 -3.43 11.38
CA TYR A 231 25.91 -2.85 10.77
C TYR A 231 25.48 -3.63 9.54
N VAL A 232 24.15 -3.67 9.31
CA VAL A 232 23.55 -4.11 8.06
C VAL A 232 22.73 -2.98 7.46
N VAL A 233 22.77 -2.88 6.15
CA VAL A 233 22.00 -1.92 5.37
C VAL A 233 20.97 -2.68 4.57
N VAL A 234 19.71 -2.25 4.71
CA VAL A 234 18.56 -2.79 4.00
C VAL A 234 17.94 -1.69 3.18
N SER A 235 17.63 -1.96 1.92
CA SER A 235 16.85 -1.08 1.08
C SER A 235 15.40 -1.54 1.03
N SER A 236 14.47 -0.59 1.16
CA SER A 236 13.04 -0.80 0.94
C SER A 236 12.63 -0.08 -0.34
N HIS A 237 12.14 -0.83 -1.30
CA HIS A 237 11.69 -0.31 -2.59
C HIS A 237 10.17 -0.30 -2.61
N SER A 238 9.57 0.85 -2.82
CA SER A 238 8.12 1.00 -2.99
C SER A 238 7.80 1.58 -4.36
N GLY A 239 6.80 1.01 -5.01
CA GLY A 239 6.24 1.56 -6.24
C GLY A 239 4.72 1.55 -6.12
N PHE A 240 4.09 2.72 -6.16
CA PHE A 240 2.63 2.81 -6.08
C PHE A 240 2.12 4.09 -6.75
N GLU A 241 0.90 4.00 -7.27
CA GLU A 241 0.14 5.11 -7.79
C GLU A 241 -1.16 5.24 -7.01
N CYS A 242 -1.30 6.34 -6.27
CA CYS A 242 -2.47 6.64 -5.44
C CYS A 242 -3.26 7.83 -6.01
N GLY A 243 -3.45 7.88 -7.30
CA GLY A 243 -4.30 8.91 -7.91
C GLY A 243 -3.66 10.28 -8.12
N TYR A 244 -2.45 10.50 -7.64
CA TYR A 244 -1.70 11.75 -7.80
C TYR A 244 -0.38 11.57 -8.56
N GLY A 245 -0.26 10.47 -9.30
CA GLY A 245 0.93 10.10 -10.04
C GLY A 245 1.74 8.98 -9.38
N MET A 246 2.59 8.39 -10.19
CA MET A 246 3.42 7.26 -9.80
C MET A 246 4.49 7.71 -8.80
N ARG A 247 4.56 7.03 -7.66
CA ARG A 247 5.58 7.25 -6.64
C ARG A 247 6.51 6.04 -6.58
N TYR A 248 7.75 6.27 -6.91
CA TYR A 248 8.82 5.32 -6.64
C TYR A 248 9.63 5.83 -5.45
N GLY A 249 9.77 4.98 -4.46
CA GLY A 249 10.59 5.27 -3.29
C GLY A 249 11.61 4.17 -3.08
N VAL A 250 12.84 4.57 -2.77
CA VAL A 250 13.84 3.66 -2.20
C VAL A 250 14.24 4.26 -0.87
N GLU A 251 14.08 3.56 0.22
CA GLU A 251 14.54 3.96 1.55
C GLU A 251 15.69 3.06 1.96
N MET A 252 16.74 3.65 2.55
CA MET A 252 17.86 2.90 3.10
C MET A 252 17.77 2.92 4.62
N ALA A 253 17.81 1.77 5.25
CA ALA A 253 17.79 1.65 6.70
C ALA A 253 19.05 0.92 7.17
N THR A 254 19.73 1.48 8.17
CA THR A 254 20.88 0.89 8.82
C THR A 254 20.46 0.30 10.17
N TYR A 255 20.82 -0.95 10.41
CA TYR A 255 20.57 -1.63 11.69
C TYR A 255 21.88 -2.09 12.31
N ARG A 256 22.00 -1.94 13.64
CA ARG A 256 23.14 -2.43 14.39
C ARG A 256 22.86 -3.86 14.91
N LEU A 257 23.66 -4.83 14.51
CA LEU A 257 23.44 -6.24 14.82
C LEU A 257 23.76 -6.61 16.28
N THR A 258 24.49 -5.77 17.02
CA THR A 258 24.81 -6.05 18.43
C THR A 258 23.61 -5.92 19.36
N ASP A 259 22.64 -5.06 19.02
CA ASP A 259 21.45 -4.77 19.85
C ASP A 259 20.15 -4.69 19.02
N GLY A 260 20.24 -4.81 17.71
CA GLY A 260 19.13 -4.77 16.78
C GLY A 260 18.41 -3.42 16.68
N GLN A 261 19.10 -2.32 16.93
CA GLN A 261 18.52 -0.98 16.79
C GLN A 261 18.65 -0.45 15.36
N LYS A 262 17.61 0.21 14.86
CA LYS A 262 17.70 1.08 13.68
C LYS A 262 18.57 2.29 14.05
N VAL A 263 19.54 2.58 13.23
CA VAL A 263 20.51 3.66 13.49
C VAL A 263 20.06 4.92 12.78
N ASP A 264 20.00 6.00 13.53
CA ASP A 264 19.91 7.34 12.93
C ASP A 264 21.34 7.82 12.59
N SER A 265 21.71 7.67 11.33
CA SER A 265 23.05 8.03 10.86
C SER A 265 23.38 9.53 10.99
N SER A 266 22.36 10.38 11.14
CA SER A 266 22.62 11.80 11.40
C SER A 266 23.44 12.02 12.68
N GLN A 267 23.26 11.16 13.71
CA GLN A 267 23.99 11.21 14.97
C GLN A 267 25.50 10.93 14.84
N TRP A 268 25.91 10.36 13.71
CA TRP A 268 27.35 10.14 13.44
C TRP A 268 28.09 11.43 13.09
N PHE A 269 27.37 12.49 12.78
CA PHE A 269 27.93 13.79 12.46
C PHE A 269 27.84 14.74 13.64
N LYS A 270 28.72 15.74 13.65
CA LYS A 270 28.75 16.75 14.71
C LYS A 270 27.42 17.51 14.76
N PRO A 271 26.90 17.83 15.99
CA PRO A 271 25.61 18.50 16.14
C PRO A 271 25.50 19.83 15.41
N GLU A 272 26.60 20.60 15.36
CA GLU A 272 26.66 21.90 14.68
C GLU A 272 26.42 21.81 13.16
N LEU A 273 26.66 20.62 12.56
CA LEU A 273 26.38 20.39 11.15
C LEU A 273 24.87 20.22 10.90
N HIS A 274 24.11 19.69 11.85
CA HIS A 274 22.68 19.43 11.66
C HIS A 274 21.90 20.72 11.41
N ALA A 275 22.14 21.78 12.21
CA ALA A 275 21.45 23.04 12.07
C ALA A 275 21.80 23.74 10.74
N LEU A 276 23.08 23.73 10.39
CA LEU A 276 23.56 24.29 9.14
C LEU A 276 23.07 23.51 7.93
N TRP A 277 23.07 22.16 8.02
CA TRP A 277 22.62 21.29 6.95
C TRP A 277 21.13 21.47 6.64
N LYS A 278 20.30 21.60 7.66
CA LYS A 278 18.86 21.84 7.49
C LYS A 278 18.56 23.19 6.82
N LYS A 279 19.39 24.22 7.09
CA LYS A 279 19.15 25.57 6.61
C LYS A 279 19.78 25.84 5.24
N GLU A 280 21.05 25.47 5.07
CA GLU A 280 21.87 25.83 3.92
C GLU A 280 22.90 24.74 3.60
N TRP A 281 22.42 23.49 3.37
CA TRP A 281 23.30 22.33 3.28
C TRP A 281 24.45 22.51 2.27
N ARG A 282 24.17 23.09 1.09
CA ARG A 282 25.17 23.28 0.01
C ARG A 282 26.35 24.18 0.41
N THR A 283 26.17 25.00 1.39
CA THR A 283 27.24 25.95 1.85
C THR A 283 28.16 25.30 2.88
N THR A 284 27.77 24.20 3.50
CA THR A 284 28.57 23.55 4.54
C THR A 284 29.86 22.93 3.97
N PRO A 285 30.94 22.89 4.78
CA PRO A 285 32.21 22.27 4.33
C PRO A 285 32.04 20.80 3.95
N LEU A 286 31.17 20.05 4.67
CA LEU A 286 30.89 18.66 4.35
C LEU A 286 30.15 18.52 3.03
N ALA A 287 29.13 19.35 2.76
CA ALA A 287 28.42 19.33 1.49
C ALA A 287 29.32 19.69 0.30
N LYS A 288 30.21 20.67 0.47
CA LYS A 288 31.21 21.01 -0.54
C LYS A 288 32.12 19.80 -0.83
N LEU A 289 32.45 19.02 0.18
CA LEU A 289 33.21 17.78 0.01
C LEU A 289 32.39 16.73 -0.75
N VAL A 290 31.12 16.50 -0.35
CA VAL A 290 30.20 15.58 -1.03
C VAL A 290 30.06 15.95 -2.51
N LEU A 291 29.77 17.22 -2.80
CA LEU A 291 29.59 17.68 -4.17
C LEU A 291 30.87 17.58 -5.02
N ARG A 292 32.04 17.91 -4.42
CA ARG A 292 33.32 17.79 -5.12
C ARG A 292 33.65 16.35 -5.46
N VAL A 293 33.46 15.43 -4.53
CA VAL A 293 33.75 14.00 -4.76
C VAL A 293 32.70 13.42 -5.70
N GLY A 294 31.44 13.74 -5.49
CA GLY A 294 30.34 13.28 -6.34
C GLY A 294 30.54 13.66 -7.80
N SER A 295 30.95 14.91 -8.07
CA SER A 295 31.22 15.35 -9.45
C SER A 295 32.30 14.53 -10.19
N THR A 296 33.19 13.86 -9.43
CA THR A 296 34.21 12.95 -10.01
C THR A 296 33.75 11.49 -10.11
N GLN A 297 32.68 11.13 -9.42
CA GLN A 297 32.11 9.78 -9.41
C GLN A 297 30.95 9.63 -10.40
N MET A 298 30.28 10.74 -10.76
CA MET A 298 29.09 10.72 -11.60
C MET A 298 29.44 10.40 -13.06
N HIS A 299 28.59 9.59 -13.67
CA HIS A 299 28.60 9.43 -15.11
C HIS A 299 28.11 10.71 -15.78
N LYS A 300 28.62 11.02 -16.97
CA LYS A 300 28.24 12.24 -17.72
C LYS A 300 26.74 12.39 -17.96
N ASP A 301 26.02 11.27 -18.08
CA ASP A 301 24.59 11.26 -18.32
C ASP A 301 23.77 11.54 -17.04
N ASP A 302 24.40 11.41 -15.86
CA ASP A 302 23.76 11.62 -14.56
C ASP A 302 24.02 13.01 -13.96
N VAL A 303 24.78 13.87 -14.64
CA VAL A 303 25.18 15.21 -14.12
C VAL A 303 23.96 16.07 -13.76
N ALA A 304 22.95 16.12 -14.62
CA ALA A 304 21.75 16.90 -14.36
C ALA A 304 20.99 16.39 -13.12
N CYS A 305 20.97 15.08 -12.95
CA CYS A 305 20.38 14.43 -11.78
C CYS A 305 21.16 14.75 -10.49
N PHE A 306 22.49 14.73 -10.59
CA PHE A 306 23.37 15.03 -9.47
C PHE A 306 23.26 16.52 -9.06
N GLU A 307 23.15 17.45 -9.99
CA GLU A 307 22.96 18.87 -9.73
C GLU A 307 21.60 19.15 -9.05
N ALA A 308 20.57 18.38 -9.43
CA ALA A 308 19.23 18.47 -8.84
C ALA A 308 19.11 17.76 -7.48
N ALA A 309 20.04 16.86 -7.15
CA ALA A 309 19.95 16.02 -5.96
C ALA A 309 20.09 16.83 -4.66
N GLU A 310 19.33 16.40 -3.66
CA GLU A 310 19.42 16.79 -2.26
C GLU A 310 20.09 15.68 -1.45
N TYR A 311 20.97 16.04 -0.52
CA TYR A 311 21.60 15.08 0.37
C TYR A 311 21.20 15.40 1.82
N ARG A 312 20.78 14.37 2.57
CA ARG A 312 20.40 14.52 3.99
C ARG A 312 21.29 13.66 4.86
N LEU A 313 21.64 14.17 6.04
CA LEU A 313 22.46 13.41 6.99
C LEU A 313 21.75 12.17 7.53
N SER A 314 20.40 12.18 7.55
CA SER A 314 19.57 11.02 7.91
C SER A 314 19.62 9.89 6.89
N ASP A 315 19.99 10.19 5.64
CA ASP A 315 19.98 9.24 4.53
C ASP A 315 21.39 8.74 4.18
N VAL A 316 22.34 8.96 5.10
CA VAL A 316 23.70 8.43 5.01
C VAL A 316 23.74 7.00 5.56
N TYR A 317 24.39 6.11 4.85
CA TYR A 317 24.58 4.75 5.33
C TYR A 317 26.04 4.28 5.21
N PRO A 318 26.49 3.34 6.05
CA PRO A 318 27.87 2.89 6.03
C PRO A 318 28.09 1.90 4.90
N SER A 319 29.27 1.96 4.28
CA SER A 319 29.81 0.92 3.41
C SER A 319 31.10 0.37 4.03
N ARG A 320 31.77 -0.54 3.34
CA ARG A 320 33.08 -1.04 3.80
C ARG A 320 34.16 0.03 3.74
N GLU A 321 34.08 0.92 2.78
CA GLU A 321 35.14 1.88 2.44
C GLU A 321 34.87 3.28 2.96
N GLY A 322 33.62 3.59 3.29
CA GLY A 322 33.21 4.92 3.69
C GLY A 322 31.75 5.05 4.01
N PHE A 323 31.28 6.27 4.14
CA PHE A 323 29.84 6.57 4.17
C PHE A 323 29.35 6.92 2.78
N VAL A 324 28.18 6.38 2.45
CA VAL A 324 27.45 6.71 1.23
C VAL A 324 26.39 7.75 1.56
N PHE A 325 26.50 8.90 0.94
CA PHE A 325 25.53 9.98 0.97
C PHE A 325 24.53 9.74 -0.14
N ARG A 326 23.32 9.42 0.23
CA ARG A 326 22.28 9.16 -0.74
C ARG A 326 21.75 10.45 -1.33
N GLY A 327 21.72 10.51 -2.65
CA GLY A 327 21.12 11.60 -3.39
C GLY A 327 19.61 11.39 -3.56
N ILE A 328 18.81 12.32 -3.04
CA ILE A 328 17.38 12.38 -3.23
C ILE A 328 17.10 13.27 -4.42
N VAL A 329 16.57 12.73 -5.49
CA VAL A 329 16.25 13.47 -6.69
C VAL A 329 14.77 13.84 -6.73
N PRO A 330 14.42 15.09 -7.09
CA PRO A 330 13.03 15.49 -7.24
C PRO A 330 12.41 14.87 -8.49
N THR A 331 11.09 14.80 -8.53
CA THR A 331 10.36 14.61 -9.77
C THR A 331 10.67 15.80 -10.70
N PRO A 332 11.06 15.63 -11.98
CA PRO A 332 10.97 14.42 -12.81
C PRO A 332 12.23 13.53 -12.88
N PHE A 333 13.23 13.74 -12.05
CA PHE A 333 14.50 13.00 -12.09
C PHE A 333 14.50 11.65 -11.36
N GLN A 334 13.34 11.07 -11.06
CA GLN A 334 13.22 9.83 -10.28
C GLN A 334 13.94 8.62 -10.90
N PHE A 335 14.13 8.61 -12.22
CA PHE A 335 14.88 7.58 -12.93
C PHE A 335 16.38 7.54 -12.58
N CYS A 336 16.91 8.62 -11.99
CA CYS A 336 18.29 8.69 -11.51
C CYS A 336 18.48 8.23 -10.06
N GLN A 337 17.43 7.73 -9.42
CA GLN A 337 17.54 7.38 -8.01
C GLN A 337 18.53 6.25 -7.78
N GLY A 338 19.53 6.47 -6.93
CA GLY A 338 20.66 5.57 -6.72
C GLY A 338 21.88 5.86 -7.59
N ALA A 339 21.71 6.45 -8.76
CA ALA A 339 22.84 6.83 -9.64
C ALA A 339 23.64 8.03 -9.09
N VAL A 340 23.03 8.83 -8.26
CA VAL A 340 23.62 10.06 -7.66
C VAL A 340 24.12 9.87 -6.23
N ASP A 341 24.24 8.65 -5.75
CA ASP A 341 24.82 8.35 -4.43
C ASP A 341 26.33 8.63 -4.44
N VAL A 342 26.80 9.31 -3.39
CA VAL A 342 28.21 9.71 -3.27
C VAL A 342 28.90 8.96 -2.15
N SER A 343 29.94 8.19 -2.46
CA SER A 343 30.74 7.50 -1.46
C SER A 343 31.94 8.35 -1.01
N LEU A 344 32.03 8.58 0.30
CA LEU A 344 33.14 9.29 0.91
C LEU A 344 33.94 8.38 1.85
N PRO A 345 35.25 8.24 1.64
CA PRO A 345 36.12 7.47 2.52
C PRO A 345 36.13 7.99 3.95
N TYR A 346 36.28 7.09 4.93
CA TYR A 346 36.20 7.42 6.35
C TYR A 346 37.26 8.44 6.82
N ASP A 347 38.44 8.41 6.25
CA ASP A 347 39.53 9.34 6.56
C ASP A 347 39.16 10.78 6.21
N ARG A 348 38.49 11.00 5.08
CA ARG A 348 38.00 12.32 4.67
C ARG A 348 36.87 12.82 5.54
N LEU A 349 36.13 11.92 6.17
CA LEU A 349 34.99 12.26 7.03
C LEU A 349 35.39 12.57 8.49
N ALA A 350 36.58 12.16 8.92
CA ALA A 350 37.03 12.31 10.31
C ALA A 350 36.81 13.71 10.94
N PRO A 351 37.01 14.82 10.22
CA PRO A 351 36.77 16.18 10.77
C PRO A 351 35.30 16.47 11.08
N PHE A 352 34.36 15.79 10.43
CA PHE A 352 32.93 16.02 10.51
C PHE A 352 32.21 15.06 11.46
N LEU A 353 32.88 13.99 11.91
CA LEU A 353 32.27 12.96 12.74
C LEU A 353 32.15 13.39 14.19
N SER A 354 31.00 13.05 14.79
CA SER A 354 30.78 13.08 16.24
C SER A 354 31.62 12.00 16.94
N ALA A 355 31.62 12.01 18.27
CA ALA A 355 32.22 10.92 19.03
C ALA A 355 31.57 9.56 18.71
N GLU A 356 30.27 9.51 18.49
CA GLU A 356 29.56 8.31 18.09
C GLU A 356 29.94 7.86 16.68
N GLY A 357 29.99 8.77 15.71
CA GLY A 357 30.44 8.48 14.36
C GLY A 357 31.85 7.89 14.30
N LYS A 358 32.77 8.44 15.09
CA LYS A 358 34.14 7.90 15.22
C LYS A 358 34.13 6.47 15.77
N ARG A 359 33.31 6.19 16.80
CA ARG A 359 33.16 4.82 17.33
C ARG A 359 32.58 3.88 16.30
N ALA A 360 31.56 4.32 15.53
CA ALA A 360 30.96 3.53 14.47
C ALA A 360 31.99 3.14 13.39
N VAL A 361 32.78 4.11 12.91
CA VAL A 361 33.85 3.87 11.94
C VAL A 361 34.90 2.88 12.48
N GLN A 362 35.32 3.07 13.73
CA GLN A 362 36.26 2.13 14.37
C GLN A 362 35.69 0.70 14.46
N ALA A 363 34.41 0.56 14.77
CA ALA A 363 33.75 -0.74 14.84
C ALA A 363 33.66 -1.40 13.45
N ILE A 364 33.41 -0.62 12.40
CA ILE A 364 33.37 -1.11 11.01
C ILE A 364 34.76 -1.58 10.58
N GLN A 365 35.79 -0.78 10.84
CA GLN A 365 37.17 -1.09 10.42
C GLN A 365 37.81 -2.25 11.20
N LYS A 366 37.38 -2.51 12.44
CA LYS A 366 37.88 -3.61 13.26
C LYS A 366 37.35 -4.99 12.89
N MET A 367 36.23 -5.04 12.17
CA MET A 367 35.65 -6.34 11.77
C MET A 367 36.19 -6.74 10.41
N PRO A 368 36.99 -7.79 10.32
CA PRO A 368 37.41 -8.32 9.03
C PRO A 368 36.19 -8.80 8.25
N ASN A 369 36.29 -8.76 6.94
CA ASN A 369 35.29 -9.19 5.98
C ASN A 369 34.67 -10.54 6.38
N ARG A 370 33.44 -10.54 6.85
CA ARG A 370 32.60 -11.73 6.98
C ARG A 370 31.52 -11.73 5.89
#